data_b0302fb0a15a87ce672406676f3052b0
#
_entry.id   b0302fb0a15a87ce672406676f3052b0
#
_cell.length_a   1.000
_cell.length_b   1.000
_cell.length_c   1.000
_cell.angle_alpha   90.00
_cell.angle_beta   90.00
_cell.angle_gamma   90.00
#
_symmetry.space_group_name_H-M   'P 1'
#
loop_
_entity.id
_entity.type
_entity.pdbx_description
1 polymer ?
#
loop_
_entity_poly.entity_id
_entity_poly.type
_entity_poly.pdbx_seq_one_letter_code
_entity_poly.pdbx_strand_id
1 'polypeptide(L)' 'MFFTQFPINMTRRESRAMLASPYRMHAAIAGSFPFSQASGDGRVLWRVDRMPDGGSRLYIVSPGKPSLIGLDEQIG' A
#
# COMPACT_ATOMS: atom_id res chain seq x y z
N MET A 1 -10.43 2.36 -13.29
CA MET A 1 -9.70 1.42 -12.41
C MET A 1 -8.22 1.70 -12.51
N PHE A 2 -7.54 1.69 -11.38
CA PHE A 2 -6.11 1.96 -11.31
C PHE A 2 -5.37 0.76 -10.79
N PHE A 3 -4.21 0.51 -11.36
CA PHE A 3 -3.27 -0.51 -10.89
C PHE A 3 -2.01 0.22 -10.43
N THR A 4 -1.67 0.08 -9.15
CA THR A 4 -0.55 0.76 -8.55
C THR A 4 0.52 -0.24 -8.13
N GLN A 5 1.77 0.05 -8.47
CA GLN A 5 2.94 -0.65 -7.97
C GLN A 5 3.71 0.30 -7.06
N PHE A 6 4.06 -0.16 -5.88
CA PHE A 6 4.80 0.65 -4.93
C PHE A 6 5.96 -0.17 -4.37
N PRO A 7 7.22 0.21 -4.65
CA PRO A 7 8.36 -0.49 -4.09
C PRO A 7 8.50 -0.13 -2.61
N ILE A 8 8.61 -1.15 -1.76
CA ILE A 8 8.75 -0.97 -0.33
C ILE A 8 10.22 -0.96 0.03
N ASN A 9 10.64 0.07 0.77
CA ASN A 9 12.03 0.18 1.20
C ASN A 9 12.25 -0.68 2.44
N MET A 10 12.80 -1.86 2.25
CA MET A 10 12.98 -2.84 3.32
C MET A 10 14.09 -2.48 4.30
N THR A 11 14.87 -1.44 4.03
CA THR A 11 15.85 -0.96 4.99
C THR A 11 15.23 -0.16 6.12
N ARG A 12 13.99 0.27 5.97
CA ARG A 12 13.29 1.05 6.99
C ARG A 12 12.64 0.13 8.00
N ARG A 13 12.77 0.51 9.28
CA ARG A 13 12.10 -0.23 10.36
C ARG A 13 10.60 -0.26 10.17
N GLU A 14 10.01 0.86 9.77
CA GLU A 14 8.58 0.99 9.58
C GLU A 14 8.08 0.03 8.50
N SER A 15 8.85 -0.18 7.46
CA SER A 15 8.50 -1.13 6.41
C SER A 15 8.38 -2.54 6.96
N ARG A 16 9.35 -2.95 7.77
CA ARG A 16 9.34 -4.28 8.36
C ARG A 16 8.18 -4.45 9.35
N ALA A 17 7.92 -3.41 10.14
CA ALA A 17 6.81 -3.43 11.09
C ALA A 17 5.47 -3.54 10.37
N MET A 18 5.32 -2.80 9.28
CA MET A 18 4.08 -2.81 8.51
C MET A 18 3.85 -4.16 7.82
N LEU A 19 4.89 -4.77 7.28
CA LEU A 19 4.78 -6.09 6.65
C LEU A 19 4.48 -7.18 7.66
N ALA A 20 4.89 -7.01 8.90
CA ALA A 20 4.60 -7.96 9.97
C ALA A 20 3.16 -7.84 10.49
N SER A 21 2.44 -6.78 10.12
CA SER A 21 1.09 -6.54 10.62
C SER A 21 0.14 -6.23 9.45
N PRO A 22 -0.64 -7.21 9.00
CA PRO A 22 -1.64 -6.96 7.95
C PRO A 22 -2.61 -5.83 8.31
N TYR A 23 -2.91 -5.68 9.59
CA TYR A 23 -3.79 -4.61 10.06
C TYR A 23 -3.18 -3.23 9.78
N ARG A 24 -1.88 -3.05 10.06
CA ARG A 24 -1.21 -1.79 9.81
C ARG A 24 -1.14 -1.48 8.32
N MET A 25 -0.85 -2.48 7.52
CA MET A 25 -0.80 -2.31 6.06
C MET A 25 -2.16 -1.94 5.52
N HIS A 26 -3.21 -2.60 5.98
CA HIS A 26 -4.57 -2.29 5.58
C HIS A 26 -4.93 -0.84 5.91
N ALA A 27 -4.61 -0.39 7.11
CA ALA A 27 -4.89 0.97 7.55
C ALA A 27 -4.14 2.00 6.71
N ALA A 28 -2.88 1.73 6.40
CA ALA A 28 -2.08 2.64 5.58
C ALA A 28 -2.62 2.75 4.16
N ILE A 29 -3.05 1.63 3.59
CA ILE A 29 -3.64 1.62 2.25
C ILE A 29 -4.98 2.36 2.26
N ALA A 30 -5.80 2.12 3.26
CA ALA A 30 -7.09 2.82 3.38
C ALA A 30 -6.89 4.33 3.47
N GLY A 31 -5.85 4.77 4.19
CA GLY A 31 -5.50 6.18 4.31
C GLY A 31 -4.97 6.80 3.04
N SER A 32 -4.67 5.99 2.03
CA SER A 32 -4.17 6.48 0.74
C SER A 32 -5.29 6.94 -0.17
N PHE A 33 -6.54 6.78 0.22
CA PHE A 33 -7.67 7.14 -0.62
C PHE A 33 -8.45 8.29 -0.03
N PRO A 34 -9.01 9.17 -0.88
CA PRO A 34 -9.91 10.21 -0.42
C PRO A 34 -11.12 9.61 0.28
N PHE A 35 -11.73 10.39 1.16
CA PHE A 35 -12.88 9.95 1.92
C PHE A 35 -14.00 9.40 1.04
N SER A 36 -14.25 10.03 -0.09
CA SER A 36 -15.30 9.61 -1.02
C SER A 36 -15.06 8.23 -1.61
N GLN A 37 -13.82 7.78 -1.63
CA GLN A 37 -13.48 6.46 -2.16
C GLN A 37 -13.75 5.35 -1.14
N ALA A 38 -13.70 5.69 0.13
CA ALA A 38 -13.88 4.71 1.20
C ALA A 38 -15.32 4.22 1.32
N SER A 39 -16.28 5.00 0.86
CA SER A 39 -17.69 4.64 0.93
C SER A 39 -18.19 3.92 -0.32
N GLY A 40 -17.29 3.53 -1.21
CA GLY A 40 -17.66 3.28 -2.38
C GLY A 40 -18.08 2.18 -3.20
N ASP A 41 -18.04 2.54 -4.38
CA ASP A 41 -18.55 1.75 -5.48
C ASP A 41 -17.53 0.75 -5.98
N GLY A 42 -16.53 0.44 -5.18
CA GLY A 42 -15.56 -0.51 -5.61
C GLY A 42 -14.66 -0.96 -4.48
N ARG A 43 -14.03 -2.08 -4.68
CA ARG A 43 -13.11 -2.64 -3.72
C ARG A 43 -11.70 -2.17 -3.97
N VAL A 44 -10.99 -1.90 -2.89
CA VAL A 44 -9.54 -1.76 -2.93
C VAL A 44 -8.94 -3.12 -2.61
N LEU A 45 -8.21 -3.68 -3.56
CA LEU A 45 -7.52 -4.94 -3.38
C LEU A 45 -6.02 -4.67 -3.36
N TRP A 46 -5.30 -5.40 -2.52
CA TRP A 46 -3.86 -5.21 -2.43
C TRP A 46 -3.15 -6.51 -2.11
N ARG A 47 -1.87 -6.54 -2.48
CA ARG A 47 -1.01 -7.70 -2.24
C ARG A 47 0.43 -7.23 -2.13
N VAL A 48 1.19 -7.90 -1.27
CA VAL A 48 2.63 -7.67 -1.16
C VAL A 48 3.35 -8.90 -1.69
N ASP A 49 4.27 -8.69 -2.63
CA ASP A 49 5.09 -9.74 -3.18
C ASP A 49 6.54 -9.53 -2.79
N ARG A 50 7.24 -10.60 -2.47
CA ARG A 50 8.68 -10.58 -2.28
C ARG A 50 9.36 -10.70 -3.63
N MET A 51 10.38 -9.88 -3.82
CA MET A 51 11.15 -9.89 -5.05
C MET A 51 12.40 -10.76 -4.87
N PRO A 52 12.97 -11.30 -5.98
CA PRO A 52 14.16 -12.14 -5.91
C PRO A 52 15.36 -11.43 -5.30
N ASP A 53 15.43 -10.11 -5.35
CA ASP A 53 16.53 -9.33 -4.81
C ASP A 53 16.42 -9.09 -3.30
N GLY A 54 15.40 -9.66 -2.66
CA GLY A 54 15.16 -9.47 -1.23
C GLY A 54 14.26 -8.30 -0.89
N GLY A 55 13.89 -7.50 -1.88
CA GLY A 55 12.94 -6.40 -1.68
C GLY A 55 11.50 -6.89 -1.65
N SER A 56 10.59 -5.94 -1.46
CA SER A 56 9.16 -6.21 -1.49
C SER A 56 8.45 -5.15 -2.31
N ARG A 57 7.33 -5.53 -2.90
CA ARG A 57 6.55 -4.62 -3.73
C ARG A 57 5.08 -4.75 -3.37
N LEU A 58 4.44 -3.59 -3.18
CA LEU A 58 3.01 -3.51 -2.91
C LEU A 58 2.28 -3.28 -4.21
N TYR A 59 1.23 -4.07 -4.44
CA TYR A 59 0.34 -3.89 -5.58
C TYR A 59 -1.04 -3.54 -5.08
N ILE A 60 -1.64 -2.51 -5.68
CA ILE A 60 -2.98 -2.05 -5.32
C ILE A 60 -3.82 -1.95 -6.58
N VAL A 61 -5.00 -2.54 -6.54
CA VAL A 61 -6.03 -2.34 -7.58
C VAL A 61 -7.17 -1.60 -6.92
N SER A 62 -7.56 -0.48 -7.51
CA SER A 62 -8.58 0.38 -6.92
C SER A 62 -9.40 1.08 -7.98
N PRO A 63 -10.65 1.49 -7.64
CA PRO A 63 -11.49 2.24 -8.57
C PRO A 63 -10.98 3.66 -8.79
N GLY A 64 -10.34 4.27 -7.79
CA GLY A 64 -9.81 5.61 -7.88
C GLY A 64 -8.31 5.65 -7.64
N LYS A 65 -7.69 6.76 -8.03
CA LYS A 65 -6.25 6.94 -7.89
C LYS A 65 -5.87 7.17 -6.43
N PRO A 66 -4.96 6.37 -5.86
CA PRO A 66 -4.50 6.60 -4.49
C PRO A 66 -3.53 7.77 -4.40
N SER A 67 -3.47 8.38 -3.22
CA SER A 67 -2.40 9.29 -2.86
C SER A 67 -1.31 8.49 -2.15
N LEU A 68 -0.12 8.44 -2.72
CA LEU A 68 0.96 7.63 -2.19
C LEU A 68 1.89 8.39 -1.24
N ILE A 69 1.57 9.65 -0.93
CA ILE A 69 2.43 10.49 -0.10
C ILE A 69 2.66 9.86 1.27
N GLY A 70 1.59 9.41 1.92
CA GLY A 70 1.70 8.80 3.25
C GLY A 70 2.49 7.49 3.23
N LEU A 71 2.26 6.65 2.23
CA LEU A 71 3.01 5.42 2.07
C LEU A 71 4.49 5.70 1.81
N ASP A 72 4.78 6.69 0.97
CA ASP A 72 6.15 7.05 0.67
C ASP A 72 6.89 7.54 1.91
N GLU A 73 6.23 8.31 2.76
CA GLU A 73 6.82 8.78 4.00
C GLU A 73 7.12 7.66 4.98
N GLN A 74 6.30 6.62 5.00
CA GLN A 74 6.41 5.53 5.96
C GLN A 74 7.30 4.40 5.49
N ILE A 75 7.16 3.99 4.25
CA ILE A 75 7.79 2.78 3.75
C ILE A 75 8.45 2.93 2.38
N GLY A 76 8.44 4.13 1.87
CA GLY A 76 9.09 4.40 0.57
C GLY A 76 10.60 4.61 0.63
#